data_29ccbf22725b5bf8df0a7f19e1932004
#
_entry.id   29ccbf22725b5bf8df0a7f19e1932004
#
_cell.length_a   1.000
_cell.length_b   1.000
_cell.length_c   1.000
_cell.angle_alpha   90.00
_cell.angle_beta   90.00
_cell.angle_gamma   90.00
#
_symmetry.space_group_name_H-M   'P 1'
#
loop_
_entity.id
_entity.type
_entity.pdbx_description
1 polymer ?
#
loop_
_entity_poly.entity_id
_entity_poly.type
_entity_poly.pdbx_seq_one_letter_code
_entity_poly.pdbx_strand_id
1 'polypeptide(L)'
;VDPIAAQTLADRILDWREAGIGKRLNGAKAPEYRAAGYAYGPRNGAFETVEELKLVMGMTPQLFAALAPALTVYSQTPWVDPSVAPPEVLRALSGMDEGATAGLLQARAAGGSTPVVKLGHAFTITVQANGQGGLLVRRSAVVRLTGRQSAPIWVYRWD
;
A
#
# COMPACT_ATOMS: atom_id res chain seq x y z
N VAL A 1 -16.58 0.79 -9.32
CA VAL A 1 -17.03 1.02 -7.92
C VAL A 1 -17.89 2.27 -7.92
N ASP A 2 -19.04 2.20 -7.24
CA ASP A 2 -19.88 3.37 -7.03
C ASP A 2 -19.09 4.49 -6.29
N PRO A 3 -19.11 5.74 -6.77
CA PRO A 3 -18.35 6.85 -6.14
C PRO A 3 -18.73 7.08 -4.68
N ILE A 4 -19.99 6.90 -4.30
CA ILE A 4 -20.45 7.07 -2.92
C ILE A 4 -19.88 5.97 -2.02
N ALA A 5 -19.89 4.73 -2.51
CA ALA A 5 -19.28 3.60 -1.79
C ALA A 5 -17.77 3.76 -1.66
N ALA A 6 -17.10 4.27 -2.70
CA ALA A 6 -15.67 4.56 -2.66
C ALA A 6 -15.34 5.63 -1.62
N GLN A 7 -16.09 6.75 -1.60
CA GLN A 7 -15.91 7.81 -0.60
C GLN A 7 -16.17 7.30 0.82
N THR A 8 -17.21 6.50 0.99
CA THR A 8 -17.53 5.88 2.30
C THR A 8 -16.39 5.01 2.79
N LEU A 9 -15.81 4.18 1.93
CA LEU A 9 -14.67 3.34 2.30
C LEU A 9 -13.43 4.18 2.62
N ALA A 10 -13.16 5.22 1.84
CA ALA A 10 -12.06 6.15 2.09
C ALA A 10 -12.20 6.83 3.45
N ASP A 11 -13.39 7.35 3.80
CA ASP A 11 -13.66 7.97 5.10
C ASP A 11 -13.42 6.98 6.25
N ARG A 12 -13.85 5.72 6.09
CA ARG A 12 -13.63 4.67 7.10
C ARG A 12 -12.17 4.27 7.26
N ILE A 13 -11.39 4.21 6.16
CA ILE A 13 -9.94 3.97 6.21
C ILE A 13 -9.24 5.11 6.95
N LEU A 14 -9.63 6.35 6.68
CA LEU A 14 -9.07 7.51 7.37
C LEU A 14 -9.41 7.51 8.86
N ASP A 15 -10.68 7.20 9.21
CA ASP A 15 -11.11 7.10 10.60
C ASP A 15 -10.45 5.94 11.34
N TRP A 16 -10.11 4.83 10.65
CA TRP A 16 -9.37 3.72 11.23
C TRP A 16 -8.01 4.17 11.79
N ARG A 17 -7.32 5.02 11.04
CA ARG A 17 -5.96 5.46 11.35
C ARG A 17 -5.87 6.73 12.20
N GLU A 18 -6.93 7.53 12.28
CA GLU A 18 -6.93 8.77 13.06
C GLU A 18 -7.25 8.54 14.54
N ALA A 19 -6.42 9.14 15.39
CA ALA A 19 -6.69 9.17 16.82
C ALA A 19 -7.94 10.00 17.13
N GLY A 20 -8.61 9.66 18.24
CA GLY A 20 -9.78 10.40 18.73
C GLY A 20 -11.13 9.80 18.36
N ILE A 21 -12.18 10.45 18.82
CA ILE A 21 -13.57 9.99 18.71
C ILE A 21 -14.34 10.62 17.54
N GLY A 22 -13.79 11.68 16.95
CA GLY A 22 -14.39 12.36 15.81
C GLY A 22 -14.38 11.44 14.59
N LYS A 23 -15.49 11.44 13.83
CA LYS A 23 -15.60 10.67 12.60
C LYS A 23 -15.95 11.57 11.42
N ARG A 24 -15.55 11.15 10.21
CA ARG A 24 -15.98 11.75 8.95
C ARG A 24 -17.44 11.50 8.68
N LEU A 25 -18.01 12.22 7.71
CA LEU A 25 -19.43 12.14 7.37
C LEU A 25 -19.88 10.68 7.12
N ASN A 26 -19.12 9.94 6.31
CA ASN A 26 -19.38 8.53 5.99
C ASN A 26 -18.45 7.57 6.73
N GLY A 27 -17.70 8.09 7.70
CA GLY A 27 -16.73 7.34 8.46
C GLY A 27 -17.34 6.40 9.50
N ALA A 28 -16.48 5.73 10.26
CA ALA A 28 -16.91 4.83 11.32
C ALA A 28 -15.88 4.79 12.46
N LYS A 29 -16.37 4.92 13.67
CA LYS A 29 -15.63 4.73 14.92
C LYS A 29 -16.23 3.55 15.69
N ALA A 30 -15.78 3.31 16.91
CA ALA A 30 -16.22 2.17 17.72
C ALA A 30 -17.74 2.00 17.86
N PRO A 31 -18.57 3.06 17.99
CA PRO A 31 -20.02 2.92 18.03
C PRO A 31 -20.60 2.29 16.76
N GLU A 32 -20.16 2.73 15.57
CA GLU A 32 -20.63 2.23 14.29
C GLU A 32 -20.22 0.77 14.06
N TYR A 33 -18.99 0.41 14.44
CA TYR A 33 -18.52 -0.99 14.38
C TYR A 33 -19.38 -1.89 15.26
N ARG A 34 -19.66 -1.48 16.51
CA ARG A 34 -20.55 -2.26 17.40
C ARG A 34 -21.96 -2.37 16.86
N ALA A 35 -22.53 -1.28 16.35
CA ALA A 35 -23.87 -1.29 15.74
C ALA A 35 -23.95 -2.22 14.52
N ALA A 36 -22.87 -2.39 13.80
CA ALA A 36 -22.74 -3.32 12.66
C ALA A 36 -22.39 -4.77 13.09
N GLY A 37 -22.32 -5.06 14.41
CA GLY A 37 -22.08 -6.40 14.92
C GLY A 37 -20.61 -6.82 15.03
N TYR A 38 -19.66 -5.90 14.83
CA TYR A 38 -18.24 -6.21 15.02
C TYR A 38 -17.86 -6.23 16.50
N ALA A 39 -17.09 -7.23 16.92
CA ALA A 39 -16.54 -7.33 18.27
C ALA A 39 -15.34 -6.42 18.51
N TYR A 40 -14.91 -5.67 17.50
CA TYR A 40 -13.77 -4.76 17.54
C TYR A 40 -14.16 -3.39 16.96
N GLY A 41 -13.28 -2.42 17.09
CA GLY A 41 -13.39 -1.09 16.51
C GLY A 41 -12.11 -0.70 15.76
N PRO A 42 -12.04 0.53 15.23
CA PRO A 42 -10.86 1.01 14.55
C PRO A 42 -9.67 1.11 15.51
N ARG A 43 -8.46 0.94 14.97
CA ARG A 43 -7.20 1.05 15.70
C ARG A 43 -6.99 2.43 16.34
N ASN A 44 -7.52 3.48 15.72
CA ASN A 44 -7.25 4.89 16.07
C ASN A 44 -5.74 5.24 16.03
N GLY A 45 -5.02 4.65 15.12
CA GLY A 45 -3.58 4.81 14.89
C GLY A 45 -3.17 4.33 13.52
N ALA A 46 -1.92 4.59 13.13
CA ALA A 46 -1.38 4.17 11.84
C ALA A 46 -1.52 2.66 11.62
N PHE A 47 -1.74 2.25 10.37
CA PHE A 47 -1.72 0.85 10.00
C PHE A 47 -0.34 0.25 10.25
N GLU A 48 -0.27 -0.91 10.87
CA GLU A 48 0.96 -1.67 11.04
C GLU A 48 1.22 -2.61 9.86
N THR A 49 0.15 -3.11 9.26
CA THR A 49 0.21 -3.97 8.07
C THR A 49 -0.86 -3.56 7.07
N VAL A 50 -0.64 -3.89 5.79
CA VAL A 50 -1.66 -3.67 4.74
C VAL A 50 -2.87 -4.57 5.00
N GLU A 51 -2.67 -5.74 5.58
CA GLU A 51 -3.69 -6.72 5.94
C GLU A 51 -4.74 -6.18 6.92
N GLU A 52 -4.40 -5.20 7.76
CA GLU A 52 -5.38 -4.54 8.64
C GLU A 52 -6.54 -3.88 7.90
N LEU A 53 -6.36 -3.54 6.62
CA LEU A 53 -7.46 -3.02 5.81
C LEU A 53 -8.65 -3.98 5.73
N LYS A 54 -8.43 -5.29 5.88
CA LYS A 54 -9.49 -6.30 5.92
C LYS A 54 -10.44 -6.11 7.11
N LEU A 55 -9.99 -5.43 8.15
CA LEU A 55 -10.75 -5.13 9.35
C LEU A 55 -11.57 -3.84 9.23
N VAL A 56 -11.30 -3.03 8.22
CA VAL A 56 -12.05 -1.78 7.98
C VAL A 56 -13.46 -2.11 7.52
N MET A 57 -14.45 -1.55 8.20
CA MET A 57 -15.88 -1.79 7.91
C MET A 57 -16.21 -1.43 6.46
N GLY A 58 -16.76 -2.41 5.71
CA GLY A 58 -17.07 -2.29 4.28
C GLY A 58 -15.95 -2.73 3.34
N MET A 59 -14.78 -3.12 3.85
CA MET A 59 -13.76 -3.76 3.04
C MET A 59 -14.19 -5.18 2.67
N THR A 60 -14.21 -5.48 1.37
CA THR A 60 -14.46 -6.84 0.88
C THR A 60 -13.16 -7.51 0.44
N PRO A 61 -13.12 -8.86 0.37
CA PRO A 61 -11.95 -9.57 -0.14
C PRO A 61 -11.53 -9.11 -1.55
N GLN A 62 -12.51 -8.82 -2.41
CA GLN A 62 -12.26 -8.36 -3.78
C GLN A 62 -11.64 -6.96 -3.81
N LEU A 63 -12.19 -6.02 -3.01
CA LEU A 63 -11.63 -4.66 -2.88
C LEU A 63 -10.23 -4.71 -2.28
N PHE A 64 -10.02 -5.52 -1.25
CA PHE A 64 -8.71 -5.71 -0.65
C PHE A 64 -7.69 -6.23 -1.68
N ALA A 65 -8.05 -7.27 -2.44
CA ALA A 65 -7.16 -7.84 -3.45
C ALA A 65 -6.78 -6.83 -4.55
N ALA A 66 -7.71 -5.93 -4.91
CA ALA A 66 -7.47 -4.87 -5.88
C ALA A 66 -6.59 -3.74 -5.32
N LEU A 67 -6.73 -3.39 -4.05
CA LEU A 67 -6.01 -2.27 -3.42
C LEU A 67 -4.64 -2.65 -2.86
N ALA A 68 -4.49 -3.86 -2.31
CA ALA A 68 -3.29 -4.28 -1.60
C ALA A 68 -1.98 -4.10 -2.40
N PRO A 69 -1.93 -4.38 -3.73
CA PRO A 69 -0.71 -4.18 -4.53
C PRO A 69 -0.29 -2.71 -4.65
N ALA A 70 -1.23 -1.77 -4.48
CA ALA A 70 -1.01 -0.34 -4.59
C ALA A 70 -0.65 0.33 -3.25
N LEU A 71 -0.64 -0.42 -2.14
CA LEU A 71 -0.51 0.11 -0.79
C LEU A 71 0.74 -0.40 -0.09
N THR A 72 1.28 0.44 0.79
CA THR A 72 2.39 0.08 1.66
C THR A 72 2.29 0.84 2.98
N VAL A 73 2.77 0.23 4.05
CA VAL A 73 2.95 0.87 5.37
C VAL A 73 4.43 1.20 5.64
N TYR A 74 5.33 0.88 4.71
CA TYR A 74 6.78 0.94 4.92
C TYR A 74 7.45 2.18 4.32
N SER A 75 6.76 2.96 3.46
CA SER A 75 7.37 4.10 2.76
C SER A 75 7.83 5.20 3.71
N GLN A 76 7.10 5.42 4.81
CA GLN A 76 7.32 6.50 5.78
C GLN A 76 7.40 7.91 5.13
N THR A 77 6.89 8.05 3.91
CA THR A 77 6.82 9.30 3.17
C THR A 77 5.38 9.60 2.81
N PRO A 78 4.94 10.86 2.84
CA PRO A 78 3.58 11.25 2.50
C PRO A 78 3.35 11.36 0.98
N TRP A 79 4.38 11.19 0.18
CA TRP A 79 4.31 11.30 -1.28
C TRP A 79 4.72 10.00 -1.96
N VAL A 80 4.23 9.84 -3.18
CA VAL A 80 4.55 8.73 -4.07
C VAL A 80 5.71 9.15 -4.98
N ASP A 81 6.67 8.25 -5.16
CA ASP A 81 7.71 8.41 -6.18
C ASP A 81 7.19 7.88 -7.52
N PRO A 82 6.91 8.77 -8.50
CA PRO A 82 6.36 8.34 -9.80
C PRO A 82 7.33 7.48 -10.60
N SER A 83 8.63 7.47 -10.28
CA SER A 83 9.62 6.66 -11.01
C SER A 83 9.51 5.16 -10.74
N VAL A 84 8.89 4.77 -9.62
CA VAL A 84 8.77 3.37 -9.19
C VAL A 84 7.33 2.94 -8.85
N ALA A 85 6.40 3.89 -8.78
CA ALA A 85 5.01 3.60 -8.40
C ALA A 85 4.34 2.64 -9.40
N PRO A 86 3.51 1.68 -8.93
CA PRO A 86 2.73 0.82 -9.82
C PRO A 86 1.74 1.62 -10.69
N PRO A 87 1.31 1.08 -11.84
CA PRO A 87 0.40 1.77 -12.75
C PRO A 87 -0.89 2.27 -12.10
N GLU A 88 -1.45 1.49 -11.18
CA GLU A 88 -2.68 1.81 -10.45
C GLU A 88 -2.50 3.05 -9.57
N VAL A 89 -1.33 3.17 -8.95
CA VAL A 89 -0.99 4.34 -8.12
C VAL A 89 -0.76 5.57 -8.99
N LEU A 90 -0.08 5.42 -10.14
CA LEU A 90 0.13 6.52 -11.07
C LEU A 90 -1.18 7.12 -11.55
N ARG A 91 -2.16 6.28 -11.92
CA ARG A 91 -3.51 6.73 -12.34
C ARG A 91 -4.28 7.47 -11.24
N ALA A 92 -3.95 7.20 -9.97
CA ALA A 92 -4.58 7.86 -8.83
C ALA A 92 -3.93 9.21 -8.48
N LEU A 93 -2.75 9.53 -9.04
CA LEU A 93 -2.08 10.79 -8.78
C LEU A 93 -2.74 11.92 -9.56
N SER A 94 -2.98 13.04 -8.89
CA SER A 94 -3.49 14.26 -9.53
C SER A 94 -2.55 14.72 -10.64
N GLY A 95 -3.11 15.03 -11.81
CA GLY A 95 -2.35 15.48 -12.98
C GLY A 95 -1.73 14.37 -13.83
N MET A 96 -1.95 13.09 -13.49
CA MET A 96 -1.55 11.94 -14.30
C MET A 96 -2.76 11.42 -15.09
N ASP A 97 -2.84 11.77 -16.36
CA ASP A 97 -3.79 11.15 -17.28
C ASP A 97 -3.28 9.79 -17.82
N GLU A 98 -4.09 9.12 -18.63
CA GLU A 98 -3.74 7.83 -19.23
C GLU A 98 -2.50 7.94 -20.14
N GLY A 99 -2.38 9.03 -20.90
CA GLY A 99 -1.24 9.28 -21.80
C GLY A 99 0.06 9.51 -21.03
N ALA A 100 0.04 10.34 -20.00
CA ALA A 100 1.18 10.59 -19.13
C ALA A 100 1.61 9.31 -18.39
N THR A 101 0.65 8.52 -17.93
CA THR A 101 0.92 7.23 -17.28
C THR A 101 1.56 6.24 -18.25
N ALA A 102 1.03 6.10 -19.47
CA ALA A 102 1.58 5.21 -20.49
C ALA A 102 2.98 5.63 -20.91
N GLY A 103 3.21 6.93 -21.14
CA GLY A 103 4.52 7.48 -21.50
C GLY A 103 5.58 7.20 -20.43
N LEU A 104 5.23 7.38 -19.16
CA LEU A 104 6.13 7.10 -18.04
C LEU A 104 6.48 5.60 -17.94
N LEU A 105 5.49 4.72 -18.09
CA LEU A 105 5.71 3.27 -18.08
C LEU A 105 6.57 2.82 -19.25
N GLN A 106 6.38 3.38 -20.43
CA GLN A 106 7.21 3.12 -21.59
C GLN A 106 8.66 3.59 -21.40
N ALA A 107 8.85 4.79 -20.84
CA ALA A 107 10.18 5.31 -20.52
C ALA A 107 10.92 4.41 -19.50
N ARG A 108 10.23 3.90 -18.50
CA ARG A 108 10.79 2.92 -17.54
C ARG A 108 11.20 1.62 -18.24
N ALA A 109 10.32 1.07 -19.09
CA ALA A 109 10.60 -0.17 -19.84
C ALA A 109 11.80 -0.03 -20.79
N ALA A 110 12.01 1.16 -21.35
CA ALA A 110 13.16 1.50 -22.20
C ALA A 110 14.46 1.73 -21.40
N GLY A 111 14.44 1.53 -20.06
CA GLY A 111 15.63 1.76 -19.23
C GLY A 111 15.90 3.24 -18.91
N GLY A 112 14.95 4.12 -19.20
CA GLY A 112 15.08 5.57 -19.01
C GLY A 112 15.00 6.05 -17.55
N SER A 113 14.70 5.16 -16.62
CA SER A 113 14.64 5.49 -15.20
C SER A 113 15.18 4.33 -14.37
N THR A 114 16.44 4.37 -14.04
CA THR A 114 16.97 3.51 -12.98
C THR A 114 16.48 4.06 -11.65
N PRO A 115 15.77 3.27 -10.83
CA PRO A 115 15.36 3.73 -9.52
C PRO A 115 16.57 4.18 -8.72
N VAL A 116 16.59 5.43 -8.29
CA VAL A 116 17.65 5.90 -7.40
C VAL A 116 17.43 5.29 -6.03
N VAL A 117 18.30 4.36 -5.67
CA VAL A 117 18.30 3.76 -4.33
C VAL A 117 18.72 4.82 -3.32
N LYS A 118 17.76 5.32 -2.54
CA LYS A 118 18.00 6.32 -1.50
C LYS A 118 18.05 5.67 -0.14
N LEU A 119 18.98 6.10 0.69
CA LEU A 119 19.02 5.71 2.12
C LEU A 119 17.71 6.11 2.80
N GLY A 120 17.24 5.24 3.69
CA GLY A 120 15.99 5.45 4.41
C GLY A 120 14.73 5.01 3.66
N HIS A 121 14.80 4.69 2.37
CA HIS A 121 13.65 4.17 1.62
C HIS A 121 13.50 2.66 1.82
N ALA A 122 12.26 2.18 1.78
CA ALA A 122 11.96 0.76 1.77
C ALA A 122 11.86 0.26 0.31
N PHE A 123 12.33 -0.95 0.10
CA PHE A 123 12.33 -1.64 -1.19
C PHE A 123 11.72 -3.02 -1.02
N THR A 124 10.93 -3.45 -1.99
CA THR A 124 10.53 -4.85 -2.11
C THR A 124 11.47 -5.55 -3.07
N ILE A 125 12.19 -6.55 -2.58
CA ILE A 125 13.04 -7.42 -3.38
C ILE A 125 12.25 -8.70 -3.62
N THR A 126 12.01 -9.04 -4.88
CA THR A 126 11.40 -10.30 -5.27
C THR A 126 12.40 -11.11 -6.07
N VAL A 127 12.67 -12.32 -5.63
CA VAL A 127 13.52 -13.30 -6.31
C VAL A 127 12.64 -14.42 -6.81
N GLN A 128 12.86 -14.82 -8.05
CA GLN A 128 12.19 -15.93 -8.69
C GLN A 128 13.24 -16.89 -9.25
N ALA A 129 13.17 -18.14 -8.85
CA ALA A 129 14.06 -19.20 -9.34
C ALA A 129 13.24 -20.26 -10.04
N ASN A 130 13.68 -20.63 -11.24
CA ASN A 130 13.14 -21.73 -12.03
C ASN A 130 14.02 -22.97 -11.81
N GLY A 131 13.46 -24.01 -11.21
CA GLY A 131 14.12 -25.28 -11.01
C GLY A 131 13.85 -26.26 -12.16
N GLN A 132 14.57 -27.40 -12.15
CA GLN A 132 14.30 -28.51 -13.08
C GLN A 132 12.89 -29.06 -12.84
N GLY A 133 12.22 -29.52 -13.89
CA GLY A 133 10.86 -30.06 -13.82
C GLY A 133 9.75 -29.00 -13.68
N GLY A 134 10.04 -27.72 -13.95
CA GLY A 134 9.03 -26.66 -13.91
C GLY A 134 8.75 -26.10 -12.51
N LEU A 135 9.57 -26.47 -11.52
CA LEU A 135 9.46 -25.92 -10.17
C LEU A 135 9.77 -24.42 -10.20
N LEU A 136 8.79 -23.61 -9.78
CA LEU A 136 8.90 -22.17 -9.61
C LEU A 136 8.93 -21.82 -8.13
N VAL A 137 10.04 -21.28 -7.66
CA VAL A 137 10.16 -20.74 -6.29
C VAL A 137 10.21 -19.23 -6.37
N ARG A 138 9.31 -18.57 -5.63
CA ARG A 138 9.30 -17.11 -5.47
C ARG A 138 9.46 -16.77 -4.00
N ARG A 139 10.33 -15.81 -3.71
CA ARG A 139 10.54 -15.24 -2.39
C ARG A 139 10.50 -13.72 -2.49
N SER A 140 9.96 -13.08 -1.47
CA SER A 140 10.01 -11.63 -1.39
C SER A 140 10.41 -11.14 0.00
N ALA A 141 11.07 -10.01 0.04
CA ALA A 141 11.41 -9.33 1.28
C ALA A 141 11.20 -7.83 1.13
N VAL A 142 10.69 -7.20 2.18
CA VAL A 142 10.66 -5.74 2.28
C VAL A 142 11.84 -5.31 3.16
N VAL A 143 12.75 -4.55 2.57
CA VAL A 143 13.98 -4.12 3.23
C VAL A 143 14.12 -2.59 3.18
N ARG A 144 14.81 -2.03 4.16
CA ARG A 144 15.17 -0.61 4.22
C ARG A 144 16.68 -0.48 4.29
N LEU A 145 17.25 0.39 3.48
CA LEU A 145 18.68 0.75 3.60
C LEU A 145 18.85 1.80 4.69
N THR A 146 19.63 1.47 5.71
CA THR A 146 19.76 2.33 6.90
C THR A 146 20.88 3.36 6.78
N GLY A 147 21.87 3.11 5.92
CA GLY A 147 23.12 3.89 5.83
C GLY A 147 24.11 3.63 6.97
N ARG A 148 23.79 2.71 7.90
CA ARG A 148 24.68 2.35 9.01
C ARG A 148 25.57 1.18 8.63
N GLN A 149 26.88 1.27 8.82
CA GLN A 149 27.81 0.18 8.50
C GLN A 149 27.53 -1.10 9.32
N SER A 150 27.17 -0.94 10.60
CA SER A 150 26.90 -2.07 11.51
C SER A 150 25.56 -2.78 11.24
N ALA A 151 24.62 -2.10 10.57
CA ALA A 151 23.31 -2.65 10.23
C ALA A 151 22.82 -2.02 8.91
N PRO A 152 23.43 -2.36 7.77
CA PRO A 152 23.17 -1.67 6.51
C PRO A 152 21.74 -1.86 6.01
N ILE A 153 21.10 -2.93 6.42
CA ILE A 153 19.75 -3.32 5.99
C ILE A 153 18.88 -3.58 7.22
N TRP A 154 17.65 -3.10 7.16
CA TRP A 154 16.58 -3.49 8.07
C TRP A 154 15.52 -4.28 7.30
N VAL A 155 15.21 -5.48 7.74
CA VAL A 155 14.17 -6.32 7.12
C VAL A 155 12.86 -6.10 7.87
N TYR A 156 11.84 -5.63 7.16
CA TYR A 156 10.51 -5.42 7.69
C TYR A 156 9.62 -6.67 7.53
N ARG A 157 9.78 -7.37 6.41
CA ARG A 157 8.95 -8.53 6.06
C ARG A 157 9.76 -9.50 5.20
N TRP A 158 9.50 -10.78 5.40
CA TRP A 158 10.08 -11.88 4.64
C TRP A 158 8.99 -12.89 4.34
N ASP A 159 8.73 -13.19 3.04
CA ASP A 159 7.72 -14.15 2.54
C ASP A 159 8.38 -15.28 1.75
#